data_7cca1327242de11b0cab2fc39ff978db
#
_entry.id   7cca1327242de11b0cab2fc39ff978db
#
_cell.length_a   1.000
_cell.length_b   1.000
_cell.length_c   1.000
_cell.angle_alpha   90.00
_cell.angle_beta   90.00
_cell.angle_gamma   90.00
#
_symmetry.space_group_name_H-M   'P 1'
#
loop_
_entity.id
_entity.type
_entity.pdbx_description
1 polymer ?
#
loop_
_entity_poly.entity_id
_entity_poly.type
_entity_poly.pdbx_seq_one_letter_code
_entity_poly.pdbx_strand_id
1 'polypeptide(L)'
;MFNRILRAFRNDISLYGELKGNPEFASESWMVLTISIVISAALATLTIIGDGVLTGIVWGVISALGGIFGYIVLVVLAWLIGTKLAKGTGSITDIRAAVAYAYCIPAILTPIPIIGFIASLWLLVTESSAIRETLGIGKGLTFLIVMLSIGAILVYSVIVSGALMALMTTGAI
;
A
#
# COMPACT_ATOMS: atom_id res chain seq x y z
N MET A 1 -4.87 14.92 -10.83
CA MET A 1 -4.74 14.10 -9.61
C MET A 1 -6.05 13.46 -9.17
N PHE A 2 -7.02 14.18 -8.62
CA PHE A 2 -8.24 13.61 -8.02
C PHE A 2 -9.02 12.65 -8.93
N ASN A 3 -9.26 13.03 -10.18
CA ASN A 3 -9.96 12.16 -11.14
C ASN A 3 -9.23 10.83 -11.39
N ARG A 4 -7.90 10.84 -11.43
CA ARG A 4 -7.08 9.62 -11.56
C ARG A 4 -7.17 8.72 -10.32
N ILE A 5 -7.22 9.30 -9.13
CA ILE A 5 -7.45 8.55 -7.88
C ILE A 5 -8.81 7.83 -7.91
N LEU A 6 -9.86 8.50 -8.35
CA LEU A 6 -11.18 7.89 -8.51
C LEU A 6 -11.21 6.80 -9.58
N ARG A 7 -10.51 6.99 -10.70
CA ARG A 7 -10.36 5.98 -11.75
C ARG A 7 -9.62 4.74 -11.23
N ALA A 8 -8.53 4.93 -10.48
CA ALA A 8 -7.81 3.83 -9.85
C ALA A 8 -8.69 3.08 -8.85
N PHE A 9 -9.44 3.79 -8.02
CA PHE A 9 -10.38 3.17 -7.07
C PHE A 9 -11.49 2.38 -7.77
N ARG A 10 -11.96 2.83 -8.92
CA ARG A 10 -12.92 2.10 -9.76
C ARG A 10 -12.27 0.95 -10.55
N ASN A 11 -10.99 0.72 -10.35
CA ASN A 11 -10.19 -0.26 -11.07
C ASN A 11 -10.22 -0.06 -12.60
N ASP A 12 -10.18 1.20 -13.05
CA ASP A 12 -10.07 1.55 -14.47
C ASP A 12 -8.67 1.20 -14.97
N ILE A 13 -8.58 0.06 -15.63
CA ILE A 13 -7.33 -0.53 -16.10
C ILE A 13 -6.62 0.37 -17.10
N SER A 14 -7.34 1.15 -17.92
CA SER A 14 -6.76 2.04 -18.92
C SER A 14 -5.87 3.13 -18.30
N LEU A 15 -6.16 3.52 -17.06
CA LEU A 15 -5.35 4.47 -16.30
C LEU A 15 -3.88 4.02 -16.17
N TYR A 16 -3.64 2.74 -15.88
CA TYR A 16 -2.28 2.25 -15.66
C TYR A 16 -1.44 2.24 -16.93
N GLY A 17 -2.08 2.07 -18.09
CA GLY A 17 -1.46 2.28 -19.40
C GLY A 17 -1.05 3.74 -19.66
N GLU A 18 -1.90 4.69 -19.27
CA GLU A 18 -1.62 6.14 -19.39
C GLU A 18 -0.49 6.59 -18.45
N LEU A 19 -0.34 5.96 -17.28
CA LEU A 19 0.71 6.29 -16.31
C LEU A 19 2.09 5.83 -16.76
N LYS A 20 2.15 4.78 -17.59
CA LYS A 20 3.40 4.15 -18.00
C LYS A 20 4.24 5.09 -18.86
N GLY A 21 5.49 5.29 -18.46
CA GLY A 21 6.46 6.11 -19.18
C GLY A 21 6.24 7.63 -19.09
N ASN A 22 5.29 8.09 -18.23
CA ASN A 22 5.02 9.52 -18.09
C ASN A 22 5.66 10.07 -16.79
N PRO A 23 6.72 10.92 -16.91
CA PRO A 23 7.45 11.43 -15.75
C PRO A 23 6.62 12.38 -14.86
N GLU A 24 5.62 13.07 -15.41
CA GLU A 24 4.73 13.93 -14.63
C GLU A 24 3.93 13.10 -13.61
N PHE A 25 3.38 11.97 -14.05
CA PHE A 25 2.62 11.10 -13.17
C PHE A 25 3.51 10.38 -12.15
N ALA A 26 4.77 10.11 -12.50
CA ALA A 26 5.75 9.60 -11.58
C ALA A 26 6.04 10.58 -10.43
N SER A 27 6.07 11.88 -10.70
CA SER A 27 6.19 12.92 -9.67
C SER A 27 4.91 13.06 -8.85
N GLU A 28 3.74 13.15 -9.50
CA GLU A 28 2.45 13.25 -8.83
C GLU A 28 2.18 12.07 -7.89
N SER A 29 2.64 10.86 -8.24
CA SER A 29 2.41 9.66 -7.46
C SER A 29 3.02 9.71 -6.05
N TRP A 30 4.12 10.45 -5.85
CA TRP A 30 4.68 10.68 -4.51
C TRP A 30 3.74 11.49 -3.63
N MET A 31 3.10 12.51 -4.20
CA MET A 31 2.10 13.31 -3.49
C MET A 31 0.88 12.46 -3.12
N VAL A 32 0.39 11.65 -4.07
CA VAL A 32 -0.73 10.73 -3.85
C VAL A 32 -0.42 9.77 -2.70
N LEU A 33 0.76 9.14 -2.72
CA LEU A 33 1.20 8.22 -1.67
C LEU A 33 1.31 8.90 -0.31
N THR A 34 1.96 10.06 -0.25
CA THR A 34 2.17 10.81 1.00
C THR A 34 0.83 11.20 1.62
N ILE A 35 -0.08 11.76 0.83
CA ILE A 35 -1.42 12.14 1.30
C ILE A 35 -2.16 10.90 1.84
N SER A 36 -2.08 9.77 1.14
CA SER A 36 -2.74 8.53 1.55
C SER A 36 -2.24 8.03 2.90
N ILE A 37 -0.92 8.00 3.08
CA ILE A 37 -0.29 7.54 4.32
C ILE A 37 -0.63 8.48 5.49
N VAL A 38 -0.56 9.79 5.27
CA VAL A 38 -0.87 10.79 6.32
C VAL A 38 -2.32 10.67 6.77
N ILE A 39 -3.27 10.59 5.83
CA ILE A 39 -4.70 10.46 6.16
C ILE A 39 -4.96 9.12 6.85
N SER A 40 -4.39 8.02 6.35
CA SER A 40 -4.52 6.69 6.96
C SER A 40 -3.98 6.68 8.39
N ALA A 41 -2.81 7.26 8.63
CA ALA A 41 -2.21 7.36 9.96
C ALA A 41 -3.07 8.21 10.91
N ALA A 42 -3.61 9.33 10.44
CA ALA A 42 -4.52 10.17 11.22
C ALA A 42 -5.79 9.41 11.61
N LEU A 43 -6.39 8.67 10.68
CA LEU A 43 -7.54 7.82 10.96
C LEU A 43 -7.21 6.70 11.94
N ALA A 44 -6.05 6.04 11.79
CA ALA A 44 -5.58 5.03 12.73
C ALA A 44 -5.38 5.58 14.14
N THR A 45 -4.87 6.82 14.27
CA THR A 45 -4.78 7.53 15.55
C THR A 45 -6.17 7.72 16.16
N LEU A 46 -7.12 8.22 15.37
CA LEU A 46 -8.47 8.53 15.85
C LEU A 46 -9.26 7.28 16.27
N THR A 47 -9.02 6.13 15.64
CA THR A 47 -9.72 4.87 16.00
C THR A 47 -9.34 4.34 17.38
N ILE A 48 -8.17 4.70 17.91
CA ILE A 48 -7.62 4.20 19.18
C ILE A 48 -7.45 5.31 20.24
N ILE A 49 -7.76 6.57 19.90
CA ILE A 49 -7.56 7.71 20.80
C ILE A 49 -8.34 7.58 22.12
N GLY A 50 -9.43 6.80 22.11
CA GLY A 50 -10.22 6.49 23.30
C GLY A 50 -9.46 5.71 24.38
N ASP A 51 -8.41 4.96 23.99
CA ASP A 51 -7.53 4.23 24.90
C ASP A 51 -6.37 5.09 25.43
N GLY A 52 -6.31 6.35 25.01
CA GLY A 52 -5.32 7.36 25.40
C GLY A 52 -4.69 8.06 24.20
N VAL A 53 -4.44 9.35 24.35
CA VAL A 53 -3.89 10.19 23.26
C VAL A 53 -2.51 9.69 22.81
N LEU A 54 -1.62 9.33 23.75
CA LEU A 54 -0.30 8.83 23.43
C LEU A 54 -0.39 7.50 22.68
N THR A 55 -1.24 6.58 23.12
CA THR A 55 -1.49 5.28 22.48
C THR A 55 -1.96 5.48 21.04
N GLY A 56 -2.92 6.38 20.82
CA GLY A 56 -3.39 6.74 19.48
C GLY A 56 -2.28 7.23 18.57
N ILE A 57 -1.44 8.17 19.05
CA ILE A 57 -0.31 8.71 18.26
C ILE A 57 0.69 7.61 17.91
N VAL A 58 1.10 6.79 18.87
CA VAL A 58 2.03 5.67 18.64
C VAL A 58 1.48 4.73 17.57
N TRP A 59 0.18 4.39 17.66
CA TRP A 59 -0.48 3.52 16.69
C TRP A 59 -0.56 4.13 15.29
N GLY A 60 -0.83 5.44 15.20
CA GLY A 60 -0.80 6.17 13.94
C GLY A 60 0.58 6.15 13.28
N VAL A 61 1.66 6.35 14.06
CA VAL A 61 3.05 6.27 13.55
C VAL A 61 3.37 4.86 13.07
N ILE A 62 3.01 3.82 13.82
CA ILE A 62 3.22 2.43 13.43
C ILE A 62 2.46 2.10 12.15
N SER A 63 1.23 2.56 12.02
CA SER A 63 0.42 2.40 10.81
C SER A 63 1.07 3.07 9.60
N ALA A 64 1.59 4.29 9.75
CA ALA A 64 2.33 4.98 8.70
C ALA A 64 3.58 4.21 8.25
N LEU A 65 4.39 3.76 9.21
CA LEU A 65 5.60 2.97 8.92
C LEU A 65 5.26 1.63 8.25
N GLY A 66 4.21 0.96 8.71
CA GLY A 66 3.70 -0.27 8.09
C GLY A 66 3.21 -0.05 6.66
N GLY A 67 2.50 1.04 6.41
CA GLY A 67 2.05 1.43 5.07
C GLY A 67 3.21 1.70 4.12
N ILE A 68 4.23 2.46 4.57
CA ILE A 68 5.44 2.72 3.79
C ILE A 68 6.19 1.41 3.50
N PHE A 69 6.38 0.58 4.52
CA PHE A 69 7.05 -0.70 4.37
C PHE A 69 6.34 -1.60 3.37
N GLY A 70 5.01 -1.78 3.52
CA GLY A 70 4.20 -2.60 2.63
C GLY A 70 4.26 -2.12 1.18
N TYR A 71 4.15 -0.80 0.97
CA TYR A 71 4.27 -0.20 -0.34
C TYR A 71 5.64 -0.46 -0.99
N ILE A 72 6.74 -0.26 -0.24
CA ILE A 72 8.10 -0.50 -0.75
C ILE A 72 8.28 -1.97 -1.10
N VAL A 73 7.87 -2.88 -0.22
CA VAL A 73 7.96 -4.33 -0.44
C VAL A 73 7.21 -4.73 -1.70
N LEU A 74 5.97 -4.26 -1.87
CA LEU A 74 5.16 -4.56 -3.05
C LEU A 74 5.82 -4.07 -4.34
N VAL A 75 6.29 -2.82 -4.37
CA VAL A 75 6.95 -2.22 -5.55
C VAL A 75 8.23 -2.98 -5.90
N VAL A 76 9.05 -3.31 -4.90
CA VAL A 76 10.33 -4.03 -5.10
C VAL A 76 10.07 -5.45 -5.58
N LEU A 77 9.14 -6.19 -4.96
CA LEU A 77 8.78 -7.55 -5.39
C LEU A 77 8.16 -7.54 -6.79
N ALA A 78 7.27 -6.60 -7.08
CA ALA A 78 6.68 -6.46 -8.40
C ALA A 78 7.75 -6.19 -9.47
N TRP A 79 8.71 -5.32 -9.19
CA TRP A 79 9.82 -5.05 -10.09
C TRP A 79 10.73 -6.27 -10.26
N LEU A 80 11.19 -6.89 -9.17
CA LEU A 80 12.10 -8.03 -9.21
C LEU A 80 11.47 -9.23 -9.91
N ILE A 81 10.31 -9.66 -9.47
CA ILE A 81 9.64 -10.84 -10.02
C ILE A 81 9.11 -10.53 -11.42
N GLY A 82 8.45 -9.38 -11.57
CA GLY A 82 7.81 -9.01 -12.81
C GLY A 82 8.78 -8.76 -13.95
N THR A 83 9.91 -8.08 -13.71
CA THR A 83 10.89 -7.79 -14.77
C THR A 83 11.95 -8.86 -14.92
N LYS A 84 12.49 -9.39 -13.81
CA LYS A 84 13.62 -10.34 -13.87
C LYS A 84 13.19 -11.77 -14.14
N LEU A 85 12.05 -12.22 -13.60
CA LEU A 85 11.55 -13.57 -13.79
C LEU A 85 10.52 -13.66 -14.92
N ALA A 86 9.58 -12.71 -14.99
CA ALA A 86 8.50 -12.74 -15.98
C ALA A 86 8.79 -11.97 -17.26
N LYS A 87 9.95 -11.32 -17.38
CA LYS A 87 10.33 -10.49 -18.54
C LYS A 87 9.31 -9.36 -18.85
N GLY A 88 8.61 -8.87 -17.83
CA GLY A 88 7.72 -7.71 -17.94
C GLY A 88 8.47 -6.43 -18.34
N THR A 89 7.79 -5.50 -18.98
CA THR A 89 8.41 -4.34 -19.65
C THR A 89 8.32 -3.02 -18.85
N GLY A 90 7.74 -3.03 -17.66
CA GLY A 90 7.59 -1.83 -16.83
C GLY A 90 8.88 -1.45 -16.08
N SER A 91 9.13 -0.15 -15.94
CA SER A 91 10.18 0.36 -15.05
C SER A 91 9.71 0.36 -13.59
N ILE A 92 10.66 0.42 -12.64
CA ILE A 92 10.32 0.56 -11.22
C ILE A 92 9.52 1.85 -10.95
N THR A 93 9.76 2.90 -11.73
CA THR A 93 9.06 4.18 -11.64
C THR A 93 7.59 4.03 -12.07
N ASP A 94 7.33 3.27 -13.15
CA ASP A 94 5.97 3.00 -13.62
C ASP A 94 5.18 2.19 -12.59
N ILE A 95 5.80 1.13 -12.05
CA ILE A 95 5.19 0.29 -11.02
C ILE A 95 4.85 1.11 -9.78
N ARG A 96 5.81 1.92 -9.33
CA ARG A 96 5.65 2.81 -8.20
C ARG A 96 4.48 3.77 -8.39
N ALA A 97 4.38 4.40 -9.56
CA ALA A 97 3.29 5.31 -9.87
C ALA A 97 1.93 4.58 -9.88
N ALA A 98 1.83 3.46 -10.58
CA ALA A 98 0.59 2.69 -10.68
C ALA A 98 0.11 2.18 -9.31
N VAL A 99 1.03 1.63 -8.49
CA VAL A 99 0.72 1.14 -7.15
C VAL A 99 0.30 2.27 -6.22
N ALA A 100 0.93 3.47 -6.29
CA ALA A 100 0.55 4.62 -5.46
C ALA A 100 -0.92 5.04 -5.68
N TYR A 101 -1.37 5.07 -6.94
CA TYR A 101 -2.77 5.36 -7.25
C TYR A 101 -3.72 4.25 -6.82
N ALA A 102 -3.35 2.98 -7.05
CA ALA A 102 -4.15 1.83 -6.63
C ALA A 102 -4.31 1.76 -5.10
N TYR A 103 -3.25 2.10 -4.37
CA TYR A 103 -3.17 2.09 -2.92
C TYR A 103 -3.99 3.20 -2.24
N CYS A 104 -4.16 4.36 -2.89
CA CYS A 104 -4.60 5.60 -2.26
C CYS A 104 -5.90 5.47 -1.44
N ILE A 105 -7.04 5.21 -2.09
CA ILE A 105 -8.33 5.18 -1.38
C ILE A 105 -8.46 3.96 -0.47
N PRO A 106 -8.12 2.73 -0.91
CA PRO A 106 -8.19 1.58 -0.03
C PRO A 106 -7.36 1.76 1.25
N ALA A 107 -6.14 2.28 1.15
CA ALA A 107 -5.27 2.50 2.30
C ALA A 107 -5.85 3.50 3.30
N ILE A 108 -6.48 4.56 2.82
CA ILE A 108 -7.17 5.54 3.67
C ILE A 108 -8.32 4.89 4.46
N LEU A 109 -9.02 3.94 3.87
CA LEU A 109 -10.19 3.29 4.48
C LEU A 109 -9.80 2.14 5.41
N THR A 110 -8.60 1.58 5.29
CA THR A 110 -8.13 0.41 6.06
C THR A 110 -8.24 0.58 7.59
N PRO A 111 -7.96 1.75 8.22
CA PRO A 111 -8.08 1.90 9.66
C PRO A 111 -9.52 1.85 10.20
N ILE A 112 -10.52 1.99 9.34
CA ILE A 112 -11.92 2.03 9.75
C ILE A 112 -12.44 0.59 9.92
N PRO A 113 -12.89 0.15 11.12
CA PRO A 113 -13.43 -1.19 11.33
C PRO A 113 -14.54 -1.54 10.32
N ILE A 114 -14.64 -2.79 9.90
CA ILE A 114 -15.56 -3.31 8.88
C ILE A 114 -15.26 -2.77 7.47
N ILE A 115 -15.26 -1.43 7.28
CA ILE A 115 -14.91 -0.80 6.00
C ILE A 115 -13.48 -1.15 5.62
N GLY A 116 -12.55 -1.14 6.60
CA GLY A 116 -11.15 -1.50 6.40
C GLY A 116 -10.96 -2.93 5.90
N PHE A 117 -11.77 -3.87 6.38
CA PHE A 117 -11.72 -5.25 5.86
C PHE A 117 -12.10 -5.28 4.37
N ILE A 118 -13.21 -4.63 3.99
CA ILE A 118 -13.63 -4.54 2.59
C ILE A 118 -12.59 -3.80 1.75
N ALA A 119 -12.05 -2.69 2.27
CA ALA A 119 -11.01 -1.91 1.62
C ALA A 119 -9.73 -2.72 1.39
N SER A 120 -9.34 -3.58 2.33
CA SER A 120 -8.19 -4.47 2.20
C SER A 120 -8.38 -5.49 1.07
N LEU A 121 -9.57 -6.08 0.95
CA LEU A 121 -9.88 -6.97 -0.17
C LEU A 121 -9.88 -6.22 -1.51
N TRP A 122 -10.40 -4.99 -1.53
CA TRP A 122 -10.38 -4.15 -2.71
C TRP A 122 -8.97 -3.73 -3.12
N LEU A 123 -8.10 -3.48 -2.13
CA LEU A 123 -6.68 -3.19 -2.34
C LEU A 123 -5.99 -4.30 -3.13
N LEU A 124 -6.24 -5.58 -2.80
CA LEU A 124 -5.69 -6.71 -3.54
C LEU A 124 -6.07 -6.69 -5.02
N VAL A 125 -7.32 -6.31 -5.32
CA VAL A 125 -7.82 -6.22 -6.70
C VAL A 125 -7.14 -5.09 -7.44
N THR A 126 -7.09 -3.90 -6.85
CA THR A 126 -6.53 -2.69 -7.49
C THR A 126 -5.02 -2.78 -7.68
N GLU A 127 -4.27 -3.28 -6.68
CA GLU A 127 -2.83 -3.52 -6.79
C GLU A 127 -2.49 -4.59 -7.83
N SER A 128 -3.24 -5.71 -7.84
CA SER A 128 -3.07 -6.74 -8.85
C SER A 128 -3.29 -6.21 -10.25
N SER A 129 -4.31 -5.38 -10.46
CA SER A 129 -4.59 -4.76 -11.76
C SER A 129 -3.49 -3.78 -12.16
N ALA A 130 -3.04 -2.94 -11.23
CA ALA A 130 -1.96 -1.97 -11.44
C ALA A 130 -0.66 -2.65 -11.88
N ILE A 131 -0.23 -3.68 -11.14
CA ILE A 131 0.99 -4.44 -11.43
C ILE A 131 0.88 -5.16 -12.77
N ARG A 132 -0.25 -5.81 -13.02
CA ARG A 132 -0.49 -6.57 -14.26
C ARG A 132 -0.39 -5.68 -15.49
N GLU A 133 -1.09 -4.58 -15.50
CA GLU A 133 -1.13 -3.68 -16.66
C GLU A 133 0.21 -2.95 -16.86
N THR A 134 0.84 -2.52 -15.78
CA THR A 134 2.13 -1.83 -15.88
C THR A 134 3.23 -2.74 -16.42
N LEU A 135 3.27 -3.99 -15.98
CA LEU A 135 4.32 -4.95 -16.35
C LEU A 135 3.98 -5.80 -17.58
N GLY A 136 2.71 -5.92 -17.95
CA GLY A 136 2.26 -6.82 -19.02
C GLY A 136 2.40 -8.30 -18.66
N ILE A 137 2.25 -8.66 -17.36
CA ILE A 137 2.43 -10.03 -16.87
C ILE A 137 1.10 -10.75 -16.62
N GLY A 138 1.15 -12.08 -16.54
CA GLY A 138 -0.05 -12.90 -16.33
C GLY A 138 -0.65 -12.76 -14.93
N LYS A 139 -1.98 -12.97 -14.82
CA LYS A 139 -2.74 -12.87 -13.57
C LYS A 139 -2.19 -13.73 -12.43
N GLY A 140 -1.78 -14.96 -12.71
CA GLY A 140 -1.25 -15.87 -11.68
C GLY A 140 0.03 -15.36 -11.03
N LEU A 141 0.94 -14.79 -11.82
CA LEU A 141 2.19 -14.24 -11.30
C LEU A 141 1.96 -12.95 -10.53
N THR A 142 1.04 -12.10 -11.00
CA THR A 142 0.65 -10.89 -10.26
C THR A 142 0.06 -11.25 -8.92
N PHE A 143 -0.81 -12.24 -8.87
CA PHE A 143 -1.39 -12.74 -7.62
C PHE A 143 -0.29 -13.25 -6.65
N LEU A 144 0.69 -14.00 -7.17
CA LEU A 144 1.82 -14.46 -6.35
C LEU A 144 2.62 -13.28 -5.75
N ILE A 145 2.88 -12.24 -6.55
CA ILE A 145 3.59 -11.04 -6.08
C ILE A 145 2.83 -10.39 -4.92
N VAL A 146 1.52 -10.18 -5.08
CA VAL A 146 0.68 -9.56 -4.05
C VAL A 146 0.63 -10.45 -2.79
N MET A 147 0.50 -11.77 -2.93
CA MET A 147 0.49 -12.70 -1.79
C MET A 147 1.83 -12.69 -1.03
N LEU A 148 2.96 -12.64 -1.73
CA LEU A 148 4.28 -12.53 -1.09
C LEU A 148 4.42 -11.21 -0.34
N SER A 149 3.90 -10.11 -0.89
CA SER A 149 3.90 -8.80 -0.22
C SER A 149 3.07 -8.83 1.06
N ILE A 150 1.89 -9.44 1.04
CA ILE A 150 1.05 -9.64 2.23
C ILE A 150 1.79 -10.46 3.27
N GLY A 151 2.43 -11.56 2.86
CA GLY A 151 3.24 -12.39 3.77
C GLY A 151 4.33 -11.57 4.47
N ALA A 152 5.04 -10.70 3.74
CA ALA A 152 6.05 -9.83 4.32
C ALA A 152 5.45 -8.80 5.30
N ILE A 153 4.27 -8.23 4.99
CA ILE A 153 3.56 -7.31 5.88
C ILE A 153 3.10 -8.02 7.15
N LEU A 154 2.61 -9.25 7.05
CA LEU A 154 2.22 -10.05 8.22
C LEU A 154 3.42 -10.32 9.12
N VAL A 155 4.57 -10.71 8.57
CA VAL A 155 5.81 -10.90 9.35
C VAL A 155 6.22 -9.60 10.04
N TYR A 156 6.21 -8.48 9.32
CA TYR A 156 6.46 -7.16 9.91
C TYR A 156 5.50 -6.87 11.08
N SER A 157 4.20 -7.10 10.89
CA SER A 157 3.19 -6.85 11.92
C SER A 157 3.41 -7.69 13.18
N VAL A 158 3.78 -8.96 13.03
CA VAL A 158 4.10 -9.86 14.17
C VAL A 158 5.34 -9.35 14.93
N ILE A 159 6.40 -8.95 14.20
CA ILE A 159 7.62 -8.44 14.83
C ILE A 159 7.34 -7.15 15.60
N VAL A 160 6.64 -6.20 14.99
CA VAL A 160 6.33 -4.90 15.63
C VAL A 160 5.42 -5.10 16.84
N SER A 161 4.37 -5.91 16.71
CA SER A 161 3.45 -6.19 17.82
C SER A 161 4.16 -6.90 18.98
N GLY A 162 5.04 -7.86 18.69
CA GLY A 162 5.83 -8.55 19.69
C GLY A 162 6.81 -7.61 20.42
N ALA A 163 7.47 -6.72 19.67
CA ALA A 163 8.37 -5.72 20.27
C ALA A 163 7.61 -4.74 21.18
N LEU A 164 6.44 -4.26 20.75
CA LEU A 164 5.59 -3.39 21.57
C LEU A 164 5.14 -4.09 22.86
N MET A 165 4.66 -5.33 22.76
CA MET A 165 4.24 -6.10 23.92
C MET A 165 5.39 -6.29 24.91
N ALA A 166 6.61 -6.56 24.41
CA ALA A 166 7.79 -6.67 25.27
C ALA A 166 8.11 -5.33 25.99
N LEU A 167 8.02 -4.19 25.30
CA LEU A 167 8.23 -2.87 25.90
C LEU A 167 7.20 -2.53 26.97
N MET A 168 5.93 -2.87 26.72
CA MET A 168 4.84 -2.68 27.71
C MET A 168 5.04 -3.55 28.96
N THR A 169 5.49 -4.81 28.79
CA THR A 169 5.72 -5.73 29.94
C THR A 169 6.94 -5.36 30.77
N THR A 170 7.93 -4.70 30.18
CA THR A 170 9.12 -4.22 30.90
C THR A 170 8.92 -2.85 31.56
N GLY A 171 7.78 -2.21 31.37
CA GLY A 171 7.50 -0.87 31.90
C GLY A 171 8.35 0.24 31.25
N ALA A 172 8.84 -0.01 30.04
CA ALA A 172 9.63 0.96 29.28
C ALA A 172 8.76 2.06 28.60
N ILE A 173 7.46 1.77 28.46
CA ILE A 173 6.42 2.70 27.96
C ILE A 173 5.12 2.45 28.72
#